data_5cbe4ae6b2b2e300a7faef29e4260851
#
_entry.id   5cbe4ae6b2b2e300a7faef29e4260851
#
_cell.length_a   1.000
_cell.length_b   1.000
_cell.length_c   1.000
_cell.angle_alpha   90.00
_cell.angle_beta   90.00
_cell.angle_gamma   90.00
#
_symmetry.space_group_name_H-M   'P 1'
#
loop_
_entity.id
_entity.type
_entity.pdbx_description
1 polymer ?
#
loop_
_entity_poly.entity_id
_entity_poly.type
_entity_poly.pdbx_seq_one_letter_code
_entity_poly.pdbx_strand_id
1 'polypeptide(L)'
;MRVVIALACLFLCAEASALTGKAPPASGVAGRAIVMLVDRRENLCTATAIAPDLVLTAAHCVMRKDDYQVQVSRGGAAVAAKFIATHPGFDARAYLASRATADVALVKLEAPLPAMIVPAALAAPRSVNVGDRLIIAGFGVTAARSNSGLGTPRMAALAVTGRPGNLQIRLIDPATAGSRPGQFQIGLGACTGDSGGPAFDGDAVIGVVSWSTAPQLEEGCGGMTGVTPLGLYRPWIIDQARKFGSPIRP
;
A
#
# COMPACT_ATOMS: atom_id res chain seq x y z
N MET A 1 51.91 24.40 -25.12
CA MET A 1 50.96 23.31 -25.04
C MET A 1 50.12 23.49 -23.80
N ARG A 2 48.86 23.93 -23.91
CA ARG A 2 47.94 24.08 -22.76
C ARG A 2 47.05 22.83 -22.74
N VAL A 3 47.17 22.02 -21.69
CA VAL A 3 46.33 20.87 -21.46
C VAL A 3 45.04 21.37 -20.81
N VAL A 4 43.91 21.24 -21.51
CA VAL A 4 42.57 21.51 -20.97
C VAL A 4 42.09 20.21 -20.36
N ILE A 5 42.03 20.15 -19.03
CA ILE A 5 41.42 19.05 -18.30
C ILE A 5 39.89 19.30 -18.28
N ALA A 6 39.15 18.54 -19.07
CA ALA A 6 37.70 18.53 -19.02
C ALA A 6 37.25 17.75 -17.78
N LEU A 7 36.70 18.46 -16.79
CA LEU A 7 36.09 17.87 -15.61
C LEU A 7 34.69 17.36 -15.99
N ALA A 8 34.54 16.05 -16.20
CA ALA A 8 33.25 15.40 -16.42
C ALA A 8 32.49 15.36 -15.08
N CYS A 9 31.52 16.25 -14.88
CA CYS A 9 30.57 16.16 -13.79
C CYS A 9 29.66 14.97 -14.05
N LEU A 10 29.89 13.83 -13.37
CA LEU A 10 28.95 12.77 -13.22
C LEU A 10 27.80 13.26 -12.35
N PHE A 11 26.69 13.67 -12.97
CA PHE A 11 25.43 13.85 -12.28
C PHE A 11 24.95 12.46 -11.82
N LEU A 12 25.20 12.12 -10.57
CA LEU A 12 24.48 11.07 -9.87
C LEU A 12 23.02 11.52 -9.76
N CYS A 13 22.17 11.05 -10.66
CA CYS A 13 20.72 11.11 -10.46
C CYS A 13 20.41 10.34 -9.18
N ALA A 14 20.15 11.05 -8.09
CA ALA A 14 19.56 10.46 -6.90
C ALA A 14 18.15 10.00 -7.28
N GLU A 15 17.96 8.69 -7.46
CA GLU A 15 16.64 8.12 -7.69
C GLU A 15 15.77 8.39 -6.46
N ALA A 16 14.70 9.16 -6.66
CA ALA A 16 13.70 9.39 -5.63
C ALA A 16 12.96 8.07 -5.35
N SER A 17 13.01 7.60 -4.11
CA SER A 17 12.46 6.30 -3.68
C SER A 17 11.12 6.48 -2.95
N ALA A 18 9.99 5.92 -3.41
CA ALA A 18 8.75 5.77 -2.65
C ALA A 18 8.85 4.54 -1.73
N LEU A 19 8.04 4.43 -0.67
CA LEU A 19 8.34 3.62 0.51
C LEU A 19 9.68 4.05 1.13
N THR A 20 9.81 4.10 2.43
CA THR A 20 11.05 4.57 3.09
C THR A 20 12.22 3.60 2.86
N GLY A 21 13.45 4.06 3.10
CA GLY A 21 14.62 3.18 3.18
C GLY A 21 15.18 2.71 1.84
N LYS A 22 15.04 3.45 0.74
CA LYS A 22 15.53 3.09 -0.61
C LYS A 22 14.85 1.84 -1.20
N ALA A 23 13.53 1.71 -1.00
CA ALA A 23 12.76 0.61 -1.56
C ALA A 23 12.88 0.56 -3.10
N PRO A 24 13.07 -0.62 -3.72
CA PRO A 24 13.18 -0.76 -5.16
C PRO A 24 11.85 -0.45 -5.86
N PRO A 25 11.88 -0.14 -7.18
CA PRO A 25 10.68 -0.03 -7.99
C PRO A 25 9.81 -1.28 -7.89
N ALA A 26 8.49 -1.09 -7.88
CA ALA A 26 7.56 -2.20 -7.90
C ALA A 26 7.66 -2.96 -9.23
N SER A 27 7.71 -4.28 -9.15
CA SER A 27 7.86 -5.18 -10.30
C SER A 27 6.98 -6.43 -10.14
N GLY A 28 6.98 -7.30 -11.14
CA GLY A 28 6.19 -8.53 -11.10
C GLY A 28 4.69 -8.27 -10.95
N VAL A 29 4.01 -9.09 -10.15
CA VAL A 29 2.58 -8.92 -9.85
C VAL A 29 2.33 -7.62 -9.10
N ALA A 30 3.17 -7.29 -8.11
CA ALA A 30 3.04 -6.06 -7.35
C ALA A 30 3.03 -4.81 -8.24
N GLY A 31 3.97 -4.71 -9.20
CA GLY A 31 4.05 -3.55 -10.11
C GLY A 31 2.89 -3.45 -11.11
N ARG A 32 2.22 -4.56 -11.43
CA ARG A 32 1.11 -4.59 -12.39
C ARG A 32 -0.27 -4.49 -11.76
N ALA A 33 -0.38 -4.74 -10.46
CA ALA A 33 -1.68 -4.78 -9.81
C ALA A 33 -2.02 -3.51 -9.02
N ILE A 34 -1.02 -2.68 -8.67
CA ILE A 34 -1.26 -1.48 -7.86
C ILE A 34 -1.65 -0.28 -8.72
N VAL A 35 -2.52 0.54 -8.16
CA VAL A 35 -3.00 1.79 -8.74
C VAL A 35 -3.12 2.85 -7.65
N MET A 36 -3.14 4.12 -8.02
CA MET A 36 -3.41 5.23 -7.11
C MET A 36 -4.92 5.45 -6.99
N LEU A 37 -5.39 5.62 -5.76
CA LEU A 37 -6.73 6.10 -5.45
C LEU A 37 -6.61 7.55 -4.98
N VAL A 38 -7.24 8.47 -5.68
CA VAL A 38 -7.08 9.91 -5.46
C VAL A 38 -8.46 10.55 -5.26
N ASP A 39 -8.58 11.42 -4.26
CA ASP A 39 -9.77 12.26 -4.04
C ASP A 39 -9.64 13.62 -4.75
N ARG A 40 -10.70 14.45 -4.72
CA ARG A 40 -10.69 15.79 -5.31
C ARG A 40 -9.65 16.76 -4.74
N ARG A 41 -9.13 16.46 -3.55
CA ARG A 41 -8.11 17.28 -2.87
C ARG A 41 -6.70 16.77 -3.13
N GLU A 42 -6.56 15.85 -4.08
CA GLU A 42 -5.31 15.18 -4.42
C GLU A 42 -4.69 14.36 -3.27
N ASN A 43 -5.49 14.00 -2.23
CA ASN A 43 -5.05 13.02 -1.26
C ASN A 43 -4.92 11.67 -1.95
N LEU A 44 -3.76 11.06 -1.79
CA LEU A 44 -3.39 9.81 -2.43
C LEU A 44 -3.38 8.67 -1.44
N CYS A 45 -4.08 7.60 -1.78
CA CYS A 45 -3.89 6.25 -1.26
C CYS A 45 -3.44 5.31 -2.39
N THR A 46 -2.93 4.17 -2.01
CA THR A 46 -2.70 3.06 -2.93
C THR A 46 -3.92 2.14 -2.92
N ALA A 47 -4.20 1.50 -4.04
CA ALA A 47 -5.19 0.44 -4.16
C ALA A 47 -4.64 -0.72 -5.00
N THR A 48 -5.30 -1.87 -4.95
CA THR A 48 -4.93 -3.07 -5.71
C THR A 48 -6.07 -3.47 -6.62
N ALA A 49 -5.83 -3.59 -7.92
CA ALA A 49 -6.79 -4.18 -8.83
C ALA A 49 -6.99 -5.67 -8.49
N ILE A 50 -8.24 -6.07 -8.24
CA ILE A 50 -8.65 -7.48 -7.98
C ILE A 50 -9.62 -7.99 -9.04
N ALA A 51 -10.14 -7.10 -9.88
CA ALA A 51 -10.84 -7.37 -11.13
C ALA A 51 -10.54 -6.21 -12.11
N PRO A 52 -10.88 -6.33 -13.40
CA PRO A 52 -10.59 -5.27 -14.39
C PRO A 52 -11.17 -3.90 -14.01
N ASP A 53 -12.25 -3.85 -13.26
CA ASP A 53 -12.98 -2.63 -12.88
C ASP A 53 -13.28 -2.57 -11.37
N LEU A 54 -12.52 -3.32 -10.56
CA LEU A 54 -12.68 -3.38 -9.11
C LEU A 54 -11.33 -3.30 -8.42
N VAL A 55 -11.18 -2.36 -7.51
CA VAL A 55 -9.98 -2.23 -6.69
C VAL A 55 -10.30 -2.41 -5.21
N LEU A 56 -9.34 -3.02 -4.51
CA LEU A 56 -9.29 -3.21 -3.06
C LEU A 56 -8.41 -2.12 -2.46
N THR A 57 -8.85 -1.52 -1.37
CA THR A 57 -8.11 -0.49 -0.63
C THR A 57 -8.45 -0.51 0.86
N ALA A 58 -7.89 0.39 1.64
CA ALA A 58 -8.26 0.60 3.04
C ALA A 58 -9.55 1.43 3.16
N ALA A 59 -10.38 1.13 4.17
CA ALA A 59 -11.63 1.86 4.39
C ALA A 59 -11.38 3.33 4.77
N HIS A 60 -10.30 3.61 5.51
CA HIS A 60 -9.96 4.98 5.86
C HIS A 60 -9.62 5.86 4.64
N CYS A 61 -9.20 5.28 3.53
CA CYS A 61 -8.92 5.99 2.28
C CYS A 61 -10.19 6.56 1.62
N VAL A 62 -11.35 6.00 1.95
CA VAL A 62 -12.65 6.38 1.38
C VAL A 62 -13.67 6.82 2.43
N MET A 63 -13.21 7.22 3.63
CA MET A 63 -14.08 7.67 4.72
C MET A 63 -14.85 8.95 4.41
N ARG A 64 -14.32 9.78 3.55
CA ARG A 64 -14.93 11.06 3.20
C ARG A 64 -15.97 10.86 2.10
N LYS A 65 -17.05 11.66 2.15
CA LYS A 65 -17.93 11.79 0.99
C LYS A 65 -17.23 12.70 -0.02
N ASP A 66 -16.56 12.10 -0.97
CA ASP A 66 -15.82 12.78 -2.02
C ASP A 66 -15.94 11.99 -3.32
N ASP A 67 -15.55 12.58 -4.44
CA ASP A 67 -15.41 11.88 -5.70
C ASP A 67 -13.99 11.31 -5.76
N TYR A 68 -13.93 10.01 -5.90
CA TYR A 68 -12.68 9.27 -6.02
C TYR A 68 -12.45 8.85 -7.45
N GLN A 69 -11.20 8.80 -7.83
CA GLN A 69 -10.74 8.29 -9.11
C GLN A 69 -9.50 7.42 -8.95
N VAL A 70 -9.33 6.49 -9.86
CA VAL A 70 -8.16 5.63 -9.93
C VAL A 70 -7.27 6.06 -11.08
N GLN A 71 -5.98 6.19 -10.82
CA GLN A 71 -4.95 6.54 -11.80
C GLN A 71 -3.84 5.49 -11.80
N VAL A 72 -3.28 5.19 -12.98
CA VAL A 72 -2.14 4.26 -13.12
C VAL A 72 -0.81 5.00 -12.94
N SER A 73 -0.76 6.26 -13.35
CA SER A 73 0.40 7.16 -13.18
C SER A 73 -0.09 8.54 -12.76
N ARG A 74 0.72 9.27 -12.04
CA ARG A 74 0.39 10.62 -11.59
C ARG A 74 0.13 11.54 -12.78
N GLY A 75 -1.05 12.18 -12.81
CA GLY A 75 -1.48 13.02 -13.93
C GLY A 75 -1.87 12.25 -15.20
N GLY A 76 -1.88 10.91 -15.16
CA GLY A 76 -2.37 10.07 -16.25
C GLY A 76 -3.89 10.00 -16.31
N ALA A 77 -4.39 9.22 -17.29
CA ALA A 77 -5.82 8.98 -17.42
C ALA A 77 -6.41 8.40 -16.13
N ALA A 78 -7.53 8.95 -15.71
CA ALA A 78 -8.25 8.57 -14.50
C ALA A 78 -9.54 7.84 -14.84
N VAL A 79 -9.88 6.83 -14.04
CA VAL A 79 -11.18 6.15 -14.09
C VAL A 79 -11.94 6.48 -12.81
N ALA A 80 -13.11 7.07 -12.94
CA ALA A 80 -13.92 7.47 -11.80
C ALA A 80 -14.47 6.28 -11.02
N ALA A 81 -14.63 6.45 -9.71
CA ALA A 81 -15.32 5.50 -8.86
C ALA A 81 -16.82 5.57 -9.11
N LYS A 82 -17.45 4.41 -9.36
CA LYS A 82 -18.89 4.27 -9.56
C LYS A 82 -19.63 3.94 -8.26
N PHE A 83 -19.08 2.98 -7.51
CA PHE A 83 -19.61 2.55 -6.20
C PHE A 83 -18.46 2.29 -5.24
N ILE A 84 -18.68 2.61 -3.99
CA ILE A 84 -17.73 2.36 -2.90
C ILE A 84 -18.45 1.57 -1.81
N ALA A 85 -17.80 0.53 -1.30
CA ALA A 85 -18.25 -0.20 -0.13
C ALA A 85 -17.12 -0.32 0.87
N THR A 86 -17.33 0.16 2.09
CA THR A 86 -16.49 -0.11 3.25
C THR A 86 -17.01 -1.33 3.98
N HIS A 87 -16.12 -2.13 4.57
CA HIS A 87 -16.55 -3.27 5.38
C HIS A 87 -17.43 -2.79 6.55
N PRO A 88 -18.58 -3.42 6.84
CA PRO A 88 -19.51 -2.95 7.88
C PRO A 88 -18.90 -2.93 9.30
N GLY A 89 -17.86 -3.69 9.55
CA GLY A 89 -17.10 -3.67 10.80
C GLY A 89 -16.02 -2.58 10.86
N PHE A 90 -15.92 -1.69 9.88
CA PHE A 90 -15.02 -0.54 9.96
C PHE A 90 -15.60 0.53 10.91
N ASP A 91 -14.82 0.88 11.90
CA ASP A 91 -15.12 1.97 12.85
C ASP A 91 -14.12 3.11 12.68
N ALA A 92 -14.58 4.20 12.08
CA ALA A 92 -13.75 5.38 11.84
C ALA A 92 -13.24 6.03 13.14
N ARG A 93 -14.00 5.95 14.25
CA ARG A 93 -13.55 6.48 15.54
C ARG A 93 -12.45 5.61 16.15
N ALA A 94 -12.59 4.30 16.02
CA ALA A 94 -11.54 3.35 16.42
C ALA A 94 -10.26 3.60 15.59
N TYR A 95 -10.37 3.76 14.28
CA TYR A 95 -9.24 4.07 13.41
C TYR A 95 -8.53 5.36 13.83
N LEU A 96 -9.27 6.46 14.00
CA LEU A 96 -8.71 7.76 14.42
C LEU A 96 -8.08 7.72 15.83
N ALA A 97 -8.52 6.79 16.68
CA ALA A 97 -7.92 6.52 17.99
C ALA A 97 -6.80 5.46 17.94
N SER A 98 -6.25 5.18 16.75
CA SER A 98 -5.19 4.18 16.50
C SER A 98 -5.52 2.77 17.04
N ARG A 99 -6.81 2.40 17.01
CA ARG A 99 -7.30 1.08 17.39
C ARG A 99 -7.60 0.25 16.15
N ALA A 100 -7.37 -1.06 16.24
CA ALA A 100 -7.65 -2.00 15.17
C ALA A 100 -9.14 -2.03 14.80
N THR A 101 -9.44 -2.00 13.52
CA THR A 101 -10.79 -2.07 12.96
C THR A 101 -10.73 -2.79 11.60
N ALA A 102 -11.86 -3.10 11.00
CA ALA A 102 -11.96 -3.73 9.69
C ALA A 102 -11.66 -2.73 8.56
N ASP A 103 -10.40 -2.29 8.48
CA ASP A 103 -9.96 -1.24 7.56
C ASP A 103 -9.79 -1.77 6.13
N VAL A 104 -10.91 -2.15 5.51
CA VAL A 104 -11.01 -2.72 4.16
C VAL A 104 -12.16 -2.10 3.40
N ALA A 105 -11.93 -1.73 2.15
CA ALA A 105 -12.94 -1.21 1.23
C ALA A 105 -12.75 -1.72 -0.20
N LEU A 106 -13.84 -1.73 -0.95
CA LEU A 106 -13.87 -1.98 -2.39
C LEU A 106 -14.37 -0.75 -3.13
N VAL A 107 -13.71 -0.43 -4.24
CA VAL A 107 -14.11 0.64 -5.14
C VAL A 107 -14.37 0.02 -6.52
N LYS A 108 -15.63 0.06 -6.95
CA LYS A 108 -16.06 -0.28 -8.30
C LYS A 108 -15.85 0.93 -9.20
N LEU A 109 -15.25 0.74 -10.36
CA LEU A 109 -14.96 1.77 -11.33
C LEU A 109 -16.07 1.87 -12.39
N GLU A 110 -16.18 3.03 -13.03
CA GLU A 110 -17.12 3.27 -14.15
C GLU A 110 -16.71 2.53 -15.42
N ALA A 111 -15.42 2.30 -15.60
CA ALA A 111 -14.83 1.58 -16.74
C ALA A 111 -13.69 0.67 -16.28
N PRO A 112 -13.32 -0.33 -17.09
CA PRO A 112 -12.15 -1.15 -16.83
C PRO A 112 -10.85 -0.33 -16.81
N LEU A 113 -9.92 -0.75 -15.96
CA LEU A 113 -8.56 -0.24 -15.92
C LEU A 113 -7.82 -0.58 -17.25
N PRO A 114 -6.80 0.20 -17.62
CA PRO A 114 -5.97 -0.10 -18.77
C PRO A 114 -5.40 -1.53 -18.74
N ALA A 115 -5.27 -2.18 -19.89
CA ALA A 115 -4.85 -3.59 -20.00
C ALA A 115 -3.46 -3.90 -19.40
N MET A 116 -2.63 -2.89 -19.17
CA MET A 116 -1.35 -3.05 -18.47
C MET A 116 -1.52 -3.38 -17.00
N ILE A 117 -2.68 -3.05 -16.40
CA ILE A 117 -3.02 -3.41 -15.02
C ILE A 117 -3.59 -4.83 -15.02
N VAL A 118 -2.91 -5.71 -14.32
CA VAL A 118 -3.29 -7.12 -14.20
C VAL A 118 -3.82 -7.36 -12.78
N PRO A 119 -5.10 -7.69 -12.63
CA PRO A 119 -5.69 -7.95 -11.32
C PRO A 119 -4.95 -9.05 -10.56
N ALA A 120 -4.65 -8.81 -9.29
CA ALA A 120 -4.06 -9.79 -8.39
C ALA A 120 -5.13 -10.70 -7.79
N ALA A 121 -4.77 -11.95 -7.52
CA ALA A 121 -5.61 -12.88 -6.79
C ALA A 121 -5.61 -12.56 -5.29
N LEU A 122 -6.71 -12.87 -4.59
CA LEU A 122 -6.72 -12.90 -3.14
C LEU A 122 -6.10 -14.21 -2.64
N ALA A 123 -5.23 -14.12 -1.63
CA ALA A 123 -4.66 -15.31 -1.00
C ALA A 123 -5.77 -16.20 -0.41
N ALA A 124 -5.59 -17.50 -0.49
CA ALA A 124 -6.38 -18.44 0.31
C ALA A 124 -6.13 -18.15 1.81
N PRO A 125 -7.14 -18.32 2.68
CA PRO A 125 -6.96 -18.13 4.10
C PRO A 125 -5.84 -19.03 4.64
N ARG A 126 -4.84 -18.42 5.27
CA ARG A 126 -3.78 -19.12 5.98
C ARG A 126 -3.36 -18.36 7.23
N SER A 127 -2.71 -19.05 8.14
CA SER A 127 -2.04 -18.39 9.25
C SER A 127 -0.76 -17.70 8.78
N VAL A 128 -0.61 -16.44 9.16
CA VAL A 128 0.63 -15.68 9.00
C VAL A 128 1.40 -15.80 10.32
N ASN A 129 2.67 -16.16 10.29
CA ASN A 129 3.47 -16.40 11.49
C ASN A 129 4.56 -15.31 11.64
N VAL A 130 5.01 -15.10 12.86
CA VAL A 130 6.19 -14.27 13.12
C VAL A 130 7.38 -14.85 12.36
N GLY A 131 8.11 -14.00 11.64
CA GLY A 131 9.22 -14.39 10.78
C GLY A 131 8.83 -14.59 9.31
N ASP A 132 7.53 -14.77 8.97
CA ASP A 132 7.09 -14.77 7.58
C ASP A 132 7.50 -13.46 6.90
N ARG A 133 7.72 -13.50 5.59
CA ARG A 133 8.02 -12.31 4.79
C ARG A 133 6.85 -12.00 3.88
N LEU A 134 6.39 -10.76 3.93
CA LEU A 134 5.37 -10.23 3.04
C LEU A 134 5.94 -9.08 2.22
N ILE A 135 5.48 -8.94 0.98
CA ILE A 135 5.85 -7.81 0.12
C ILE A 135 4.73 -6.78 0.18
N ILE A 136 5.04 -5.58 0.66
CA ILE A 136 4.14 -4.43 0.52
C ILE A 136 4.49 -3.64 -0.73
N ALA A 137 3.50 -3.01 -1.35
CA ALA A 137 3.72 -2.14 -2.50
C ALA A 137 2.81 -0.89 -2.44
N GLY A 138 3.29 0.23 -2.98
CA GLY A 138 2.52 1.45 -2.97
C GLY A 138 3.15 2.61 -3.74
N PHE A 139 2.45 3.74 -3.71
CA PHE A 139 2.79 5.00 -4.38
C PHE A 139 3.09 6.13 -3.38
N GLY A 140 3.29 5.79 -2.12
CA GLY A 140 3.49 6.75 -1.04
C GLY A 140 4.81 7.52 -1.15
N VAL A 141 5.01 8.44 -0.22
CA VAL A 141 6.23 9.24 -0.11
C VAL A 141 7.40 8.44 0.47
N THR A 142 8.62 8.91 0.26
CA THR A 142 9.85 8.25 0.74
C THR A 142 10.29 8.69 2.12
N ALA A 143 9.73 9.78 2.61
CA ALA A 143 10.00 10.31 3.93
C ALA A 143 8.77 11.03 4.48
N ALA A 144 8.57 10.96 5.78
CA ALA A 144 7.50 11.67 6.46
C ALA A 144 7.60 13.20 6.19
N ARG A 145 6.44 13.85 6.04
CA ARG A 145 6.32 15.30 5.79
C ARG A 145 7.04 15.78 4.52
N SER A 146 7.20 14.91 3.53
CA SER A 146 7.78 15.19 2.22
C SER A 146 6.84 14.73 1.13
N ASN A 147 6.94 15.32 -0.06
CA ASN A 147 6.27 14.83 -1.28
C ASN A 147 7.22 14.04 -2.19
N SER A 148 8.44 13.78 -1.73
CA SER A 148 9.43 13.04 -2.51
C SER A 148 8.94 11.62 -2.78
N GLY A 149 9.02 11.17 -4.02
CA GLY A 149 8.63 9.83 -4.46
C GLY A 149 7.13 9.58 -4.60
N LEU A 150 6.26 10.52 -4.17
CA LEU A 150 4.81 10.37 -4.28
C LEU A 150 4.38 10.09 -5.72
N GLY A 151 3.61 9.00 -5.91
CA GLY A 151 3.13 8.58 -7.22
C GLY A 151 4.12 7.70 -8.00
N THR A 152 5.28 7.34 -7.42
CA THR A 152 6.22 6.38 -8.00
C THR A 152 5.99 4.99 -7.38
N PRO A 153 5.67 3.94 -8.16
CA PRO A 153 5.37 2.61 -7.59
C PRO A 153 6.62 1.92 -7.07
N ARG A 154 6.56 1.44 -5.82
CA ARG A 154 7.66 0.72 -5.16
C ARG A 154 7.17 -0.47 -4.35
N MET A 155 8.08 -1.33 -3.94
CA MET A 155 7.78 -2.48 -3.10
C MET A 155 8.87 -2.71 -2.06
N ALA A 156 8.51 -3.35 -0.95
CA ALA A 156 9.43 -3.72 0.12
C ALA A 156 9.08 -5.08 0.71
N ALA A 157 10.08 -5.93 0.91
CA ALA A 157 9.92 -7.20 1.62
C ALA A 157 10.15 -6.96 3.11
N LEU A 158 9.09 -7.13 3.91
CA LEU A 158 9.11 -6.91 5.36
C LEU A 158 8.86 -8.21 6.11
N ALA A 159 9.39 -8.30 7.32
CA ALA A 159 9.19 -9.44 8.20
C ALA A 159 8.03 -9.22 9.16
N VAL A 160 7.22 -10.26 9.36
CA VAL A 160 6.14 -10.27 10.35
C VAL A 160 6.73 -10.31 11.75
N THR A 161 6.36 -9.36 12.60
CA THR A 161 6.78 -9.31 14.01
C THR A 161 5.67 -9.59 15.01
N GLY A 162 4.42 -9.62 14.57
CA GLY A 162 3.28 -9.92 15.42
C GLY A 162 1.93 -9.85 14.72
N ARG A 163 0.91 -10.39 15.39
CA ARG A 163 -0.49 -10.45 14.94
C ARG A 163 -1.44 -10.14 16.09
N PRO A 164 -1.49 -8.91 16.59
CA PRO A 164 -2.34 -8.58 17.73
C PRO A 164 -3.83 -8.79 17.38
N GLY A 165 -4.49 -9.66 18.15
CA GLY A 165 -5.94 -9.92 18.06
C GLY A 165 -6.43 -10.45 16.71
N ASN A 166 -5.57 -10.96 15.85
CA ASN A 166 -5.89 -11.37 14.46
C ASN A 166 -6.46 -10.25 13.56
N LEU A 167 -6.55 -9.03 14.06
CA LEU A 167 -7.09 -7.87 13.31
C LEU A 167 -6.00 -7.08 12.59
N GLN A 168 -4.74 -7.34 12.93
CA GLN A 168 -3.58 -6.67 12.34
C GLN A 168 -2.41 -7.64 12.17
N ILE A 169 -1.60 -7.38 11.16
CA ILE A 169 -0.26 -7.94 10.99
C ILE A 169 0.71 -6.77 11.14
N ARG A 170 1.75 -6.95 11.96
CA ARG A 170 2.82 -5.97 12.13
C ARG A 170 4.05 -6.40 11.37
N LEU A 171 4.57 -5.51 10.56
CA LEU A 171 5.72 -5.74 9.71
C LEU A 171 6.83 -4.75 10.04
N ILE A 172 8.08 -5.18 9.90
CA ILE A 172 9.27 -4.34 10.05
C ILE A 172 10.31 -4.73 8.98
N ASP A 173 11.19 -3.80 8.65
CA ASP A 173 12.38 -4.10 7.85
C ASP A 173 13.26 -5.09 8.62
N PRO A 174 13.54 -6.29 8.08
CA PRO A 174 14.39 -7.26 8.74
C PRO A 174 15.81 -6.75 9.00
N ALA A 175 16.30 -5.78 8.23
CA ALA A 175 17.61 -5.18 8.44
C ALA A 175 17.66 -4.29 9.71
N THR A 176 16.52 -3.78 10.16
CA THR A 176 16.40 -2.98 11.40
C THR A 176 15.89 -3.79 12.58
N ALA A 177 15.46 -5.03 12.36
CA ALA A 177 15.02 -5.94 13.40
C ALA A 177 16.21 -6.36 14.28
N GLY A 178 16.39 -5.77 15.42
CA GLY A 178 17.52 -6.05 16.31
C GLY A 178 18.44 -4.85 16.52
N SER A 179 18.07 -3.67 16.04
CA SER A 179 18.75 -2.43 16.41
C SER A 179 18.79 -2.28 17.92
N ARG A 180 19.95 -1.88 18.46
CA ARG A 180 20.12 -1.68 19.90
C ARG A 180 19.15 -0.61 20.42
N PRO A 181 18.66 -0.73 21.66
CA PRO A 181 17.86 0.33 22.27
C PRO A 181 18.56 1.70 22.12
N GLY A 182 17.83 2.70 21.61
CA GLY A 182 18.36 4.04 21.32
C GLY A 182 19.01 4.22 19.95
N GLN A 183 19.20 3.17 19.15
CA GLN A 183 19.60 3.25 17.75
C GLN A 183 18.37 3.08 16.85
N PHE A 184 17.71 4.18 16.56
CA PHE A 184 16.54 4.20 15.68
C PHE A 184 16.98 4.45 14.24
N GLN A 185 16.92 3.41 13.41
CA GLN A 185 17.23 3.53 11.99
C GLN A 185 15.94 3.51 11.17
N ILE A 186 15.83 4.43 10.21
CA ILE A 186 14.78 4.40 9.21
C ILE A 186 15.03 3.20 8.30
N GLY A 187 14.11 2.23 8.36
CA GLY A 187 14.13 1.05 7.51
C GLY A 187 13.19 1.16 6.31
N LEU A 188 13.10 0.06 5.57
CA LEU A 188 12.02 -0.14 4.60
C LEU A 188 10.68 -0.16 5.35
N GLY A 189 9.66 0.48 4.79
CA GLY A 189 8.33 0.48 5.39
C GLY A 189 7.35 1.39 4.66
N ALA A 190 6.08 1.27 5.02
CA ALA A 190 5.04 2.13 4.48
C ALA A 190 5.18 3.57 4.96
N CYS A 191 4.66 4.49 4.15
CA CYS A 191 4.58 5.92 4.44
C CYS A 191 3.25 6.49 3.96
N THR A 192 3.06 7.81 4.10
CA THR A 192 1.87 8.52 3.60
C THR A 192 1.67 8.24 2.12
N GLY A 193 0.47 7.78 1.74
CA GLY A 193 0.12 7.38 0.38
C GLY A 193 0.24 5.87 0.10
N ASP A 194 0.95 5.09 0.93
CA ASP A 194 0.97 3.62 0.82
C ASP A 194 -0.25 2.96 1.45
N SER A 195 -1.04 3.70 2.23
CA SER A 195 -2.34 3.26 2.77
C SER A 195 -3.21 2.65 1.67
N GLY A 196 -3.84 1.51 1.95
CA GLY A 196 -4.67 0.79 0.99
C GLY A 196 -3.90 -0.09 0.01
N GLY A 197 -2.58 0.02 -0.05
CA GLY A 197 -1.72 -0.84 -0.85
C GLY A 197 -1.71 -2.30 -0.37
N PRO A 198 -1.34 -3.25 -1.22
CA PRO A 198 -1.34 -4.66 -0.88
C PRO A 198 -0.19 -5.06 0.04
N ALA A 199 -0.44 -6.06 0.87
CA ALA A 199 0.57 -6.96 1.37
C ALA A 199 0.41 -8.29 0.63
N PHE A 200 1.44 -8.70 -0.11
CA PHE A 200 1.47 -9.94 -0.87
C PHE A 200 2.16 -11.06 -0.08
N ASP A 201 1.63 -12.26 -0.24
CA ASP A 201 2.25 -13.52 0.07
C ASP A 201 2.45 -14.27 -1.25
N GLY A 202 3.68 -14.36 -1.73
CA GLY A 202 3.93 -14.71 -3.12
C GLY A 202 3.25 -13.71 -4.06
N ASP A 203 2.41 -14.21 -4.97
CA ASP A 203 1.67 -13.40 -5.95
C ASP A 203 0.24 -13.06 -5.53
N ALA A 204 -0.19 -13.46 -4.32
CA ALA A 204 -1.55 -13.26 -3.85
C ALA A 204 -1.64 -12.22 -2.72
N VAL A 205 -2.69 -11.42 -2.72
CA VAL A 205 -2.93 -10.38 -1.71
C VAL A 205 -3.47 -11.02 -0.44
N ILE A 206 -2.72 -10.90 0.66
CA ILE A 206 -3.11 -11.41 1.99
C ILE A 206 -3.54 -10.32 2.95
N GLY A 207 -3.24 -9.06 2.64
CA GLY A 207 -3.56 -7.93 3.51
C GLY A 207 -3.54 -6.58 2.79
N VAL A 208 -4.00 -5.56 3.50
CA VAL A 208 -4.06 -4.16 3.06
C VAL A 208 -3.29 -3.28 4.05
N VAL A 209 -2.38 -2.45 3.57
CA VAL A 209 -1.63 -1.48 4.39
C VAL A 209 -2.60 -0.48 5.02
N SER A 210 -2.54 -0.36 6.34
CA SER A 210 -3.48 0.46 7.13
C SER A 210 -2.80 1.63 7.83
N TRP A 211 -1.59 1.45 8.37
CA TRP A 211 -0.87 2.49 9.09
C TRP A 211 0.65 2.23 9.09
N SER A 212 1.41 3.26 9.48
CA SER A 212 2.86 3.17 9.66
C SER A 212 3.32 4.02 10.85
N THR A 213 4.53 3.74 11.34
CA THR A 213 5.19 4.54 12.37
C THR A 213 6.61 4.94 11.96
N ALA A 214 7.15 5.92 12.63
CA ALA A 214 8.59 6.13 12.69
C ALA A 214 9.27 5.00 13.49
N PRO A 215 10.60 4.84 13.43
CA PRO A 215 11.33 3.83 14.21
C PRO A 215 11.09 3.89 15.73
N GLN A 216 10.80 5.08 16.27
CA GLN A 216 10.49 5.32 17.69
C GLN A 216 9.05 4.97 18.05
N LEU A 217 8.27 4.40 17.13
CA LEU A 217 6.83 4.11 17.25
C LEU A 217 5.93 5.36 17.30
N GLU A 218 6.47 6.53 17.06
CA GLU A 218 5.72 7.76 16.86
C GLU A 218 5.08 7.80 15.47
N GLU A 219 4.24 8.79 15.21
CA GLU A 219 3.68 9.03 13.86
C GLU A 219 4.80 9.27 12.84
N GLY A 220 4.78 8.52 11.75
CA GLY A 220 5.82 8.62 10.72
C GLY A 220 5.96 7.39 9.86
N CYS A 221 7.17 7.21 9.33
CA CYS A 221 7.47 6.20 8.33
C CYS A 221 8.82 5.51 8.63
N GLY A 222 9.00 4.30 8.08
CA GLY A 222 10.28 3.57 8.15
C GLY A 222 10.53 2.85 9.47
N GLY A 223 9.51 2.78 10.32
CA GLY A 223 9.47 1.90 11.49
C GLY A 223 8.55 0.71 11.22
N MET A 224 7.49 0.59 12.00
CA MET A 224 6.52 -0.50 11.86
C MET A 224 5.48 -0.17 10.77
N THR A 225 5.11 -1.17 9.99
CA THR A 225 3.97 -1.12 9.05
C THR A 225 2.87 -2.01 9.56
N GLY A 226 1.65 -1.48 9.68
CA GLY A 226 0.46 -2.21 10.06
C GLY A 226 -0.37 -2.60 8.85
N VAL A 227 -0.79 -3.85 8.80
CA VAL A 227 -1.56 -4.42 7.70
C VAL A 227 -2.85 -5.03 8.26
N THR A 228 -3.97 -4.74 7.63
CA THR A 228 -5.26 -5.41 7.89
C THR A 228 -5.28 -6.73 7.13
N PRO A 229 -5.29 -7.90 7.81
CA PRO A 229 -5.31 -9.21 7.16
C PRO A 229 -6.66 -9.47 6.49
N LEU A 230 -6.67 -9.99 5.27
CA LEU A 230 -7.90 -10.23 4.51
C LEU A 230 -8.64 -11.52 4.87
N GLY A 231 -8.00 -12.44 5.58
CA GLY A 231 -8.61 -13.76 5.87
C GLY A 231 -10.00 -13.68 6.51
N LEU A 232 -10.22 -12.74 7.44
CA LEU A 232 -11.51 -12.51 8.09
C LEU A 232 -12.53 -11.82 7.17
N TYR A 233 -12.07 -11.04 6.21
CA TYR A 233 -12.91 -10.19 5.35
C TYR A 233 -13.14 -10.78 3.96
N ARG A 234 -12.43 -11.86 3.63
CA ARG A 234 -12.49 -12.50 2.31
C ARG A 234 -13.91 -12.89 1.86
N PRO A 235 -14.78 -13.48 2.71
CA PRO A 235 -16.16 -13.76 2.32
C PRO A 235 -16.93 -12.51 1.93
N TRP A 236 -16.79 -11.41 2.69
CA TRP A 236 -17.41 -10.13 2.38
C TRP A 236 -16.86 -9.53 1.08
N ILE A 237 -15.56 -9.60 0.85
CA ILE A 237 -14.92 -9.08 -0.38
C ILE A 237 -15.50 -9.80 -1.61
N ILE A 238 -15.59 -11.14 -1.56
CA ILE A 238 -16.13 -11.96 -2.66
C ILE A 238 -17.60 -11.65 -2.90
N ASP A 239 -18.41 -11.56 -1.84
CA ASP A 239 -19.83 -11.25 -1.94
C ASP A 239 -20.07 -9.84 -2.50
N GLN A 240 -19.33 -8.85 -1.99
CA GLN A 240 -19.45 -7.46 -2.43
C GLN A 240 -18.97 -7.28 -3.89
N ALA A 241 -17.89 -7.97 -4.29
CA ALA A 241 -17.42 -7.98 -5.69
C ALA A 241 -18.51 -8.53 -6.63
N ARG A 242 -19.20 -9.61 -6.21
CA ARG A 242 -20.33 -10.16 -6.96
C ARG A 242 -21.49 -9.18 -7.06
N LYS A 243 -21.85 -8.51 -5.96
CA LYS A 243 -22.91 -7.45 -5.95
C LYS A 243 -22.55 -6.28 -6.87
N PHE A 244 -21.28 -5.95 -7.01
CA PHE A 244 -20.82 -4.94 -7.94
C PHE A 244 -20.72 -5.41 -9.40
N GLY A 245 -21.04 -6.67 -9.69
CA GLY A 245 -20.92 -7.23 -11.04
C GLY A 245 -19.48 -7.45 -11.51
N SER A 246 -18.53 -7.53 -10.58
CA SER A 246 -17.10 -7.78 -10.83
C SER A 246 -16.64 -9.03 -10.08
N PRO A 247 -17.14 -10.23 -10.44
CA PRO A 247 -16.79 -11.44 -9.71
C PRO A 247 -15.28 -11.69 -9.79
N ILE A 248 -14.68 -11.95 -8.65
CA ILE A 248 -13.27 -12.32 -8.52
C ILE A 248 -13.15 -13.84 -8.38
N ARG A 249 -12.01 -14.38 -8.78
CA ARG A 249 -11.72 -15.80 -8.56
C ARG A 249 -11.54 -16.04 -7.06
N PRO A 250 -12.24 -17.05 -6.52
CA PRO A 250 -12.14 -17.41 -5.10
C PRO A 250 -10.76 -17.98 -4.73
#